data_a49af957ee72c040b5263d3093b119dd
#
_entry.id   a49af957ee72c040b5263d3093b119dd
#
_cell.length_a   1.000
_cell.length_b   1.000
_cell.length_c   1.000
_cell.angle_alpha   90.00
_cell.angle_beta   90.00
_cell.angle_gamma   90.00
#
_symmetry.space_group_name_H-M   'P 1'
#
loop_
_entity.id
_entity.type
_entity.pdbx_description
1 polymer ?
#
loop_
_entity_poly.entity_id
_entity_poly.type
_entity_poly.pdbx_seq_one_letter_code
_entity_poly.pdbx_strand_id
1 'polypeptide(L)'
;MMEPADTVARAFLSVERSATEQRWVSRLDQAGQNRALAMSQIHAIPELIARVLAGRGVGVDDALAFLDPTIRSLMPDPHMLTDCEKAAERLVRAIETGEKVAIFGDYDVDGAASSALMYRFLAHFGLTPEIYIPDRIFEGYGPNPAAMQQLAANGATLIVTVDCGSTSHESLQAAKDAGTDVVVIDHHQVGTELPPAVALVNPNREDDLSGQGHLCAAGVVFLVLVATLRLLKDRRNRQAFTLDLLSLLDIVALATVCDVVPLKGLNRAYVVKGLIAARHMNNAGLAALFKKAGLGGPVTPYHFGFLIGPRINAGGRIGDAALGSRLLTIDDSSQAEVIAERLDELNRERQAMEAVMLAEAEAEALFEYGDGSGAGVIVTARENWHPGIVGLLASRLKDRFRRPAFAIAFDPSGKGTGSGRSINGFDMGRMVRAAVEAGLLVKGGGHAMAAGLTVERANLGKLRTFFEEAAAKTVNELVESSVLKIDGAIGASGATLQLVDQLEQAGPYGSGHSQPIFAVPAHRLRDVRLVGTAHVKITLEAMDGSRLDGIAFRAAEAPLGQMLLNARGRNIHVAGTVGADLWQGQRRVQLRVLDAAFAP
;
A
#
# COMPACT_ATOMS: atom_id res chain seq x y z
N MET A 1 -5.37 33.94 -33.23
CA MET A 1 -5.49 32.54 -32.79
C MET A 1 -6.20 32.57 -31.44
N MET A 2 -7.48 32.16 -31.42
CA MET A 2 -8.22 32.06 -30.16
C MET A 2 -7.67 30.86 -29.42
N GLU A 3 -7.23 31.06 -28.16
CA GLU A 3 -6.96 29.96 -27.22
C GLU A 3 -8.21 29.09 -27.10
N PRO A 4 -8.10 27.75 -27.06
CA PRO A 4 -9.27 26.91 -26.85
C PRO A 4 -9.75 27.16 -25.41
N ALA A 5 -10.96 27.69 -25.29
CA ALA A 5 -11.65 27.79 -24.01
C ALA A 5 -11.61 26.42 -23.32
N ASP A 6 -11.05 26.34 -22.12
CA ASP A 6 -11.16 25.21 -21.20
C ASP A 6 -12.65 24.88 -21.05
N THR A 7 -13.13 23.91 -21.80
CA THR A 7 -14.49 23.39 -21.63
C THR A 7 -14.49 22.59 -20.34
N VAL A 8 -14.84 23.27 -19.26
CA VAL A 8 -15.08 22.64 -17.95
C VAL A 8 -16.01 21.43 -18.18
N ALA A 9 -15.50 20.23 -18.01
CA ALA A 9 -16.25 19.01 -18.22
C ALA A 9 -17.60 19.07 -17.49
N ARG A 10 -18.71 18.78 -18.18
CA ARG A 10 -20.05 18.83 -17.58
C ARG A 10 -20.13 17.91 -16.38
N ALA A 11 -20.74 18.41 -15.28
CA ALA A 11 -20.92 17.62 -14.07
C ALA A 11 -21.73 16.35 -14.35
N PHE A 12 -21.27 15.22 -13.83
CA PHE A 12 -21.96 13.94 -13.95
C PHE A 12 -23.27 13.99 -13.14
N LEU A 13 -24.39 13.65 -13.77
CA LEU A 13 -25.74 13.79 -13.21
C LEU A 13 -26.07 15.22 -12.72
N SER A 14 -25.39 16.24 -13.25
CA SER A 14 -25.52 17.64 -12.82
C SER A 14 -25.16 17.89 -11.35
N VAL A 15 -24.37 17.02 -10.73
CA VAL A 15 -23.92 17.18 -9.33
C VAL A 15 -22.69 18.09 -9.30
N GLU A 16 -22.93 19.39 -9.07
CA GLU A 16 -21.87 20.40 -8.90
C GLU A 16 -21.31 20.42 -7.47
N ARG A 17 -22.15 20.08 -6.48
CA ARG A 17 -21.78 20.00 -5.08
C ARG A 17 -22.57 18.89 -4.38
N SER A 18 -21.87 17.87 -3.90
CA SER A 18 -22.44 16.72 -3.22
C SER A 18 -22.46 16.90 -1.69
N ALA A 19 -22.92 15.88 -0.97
CA ALA A 19 -22.87 15.84 0.50
C ALA A 19 -21.42 15.91 1.06
N THR A 20 -20.45 15.44 0.27
CA THR A 20 -19.03 15.53 0.64
C THR A 20 -18.34 16.73 -0.03
N GLU A 21 -19.10 17.71 -0.50
CA GLU A 21 -18.63 18.95 -1.14
C GLU A 21 -17.82 18.74 -2.44
N GLN A 22 -17.96 17.59 -3.07
CA GLN A 22 -17.26 17.25 -4.31
C GLN A 22 -18.17 17.44 -5.52
N ARG A 23 -17.57 17.88 -6.63
CA ARG A 23 -18.17 17.85 -7.95
C ARG A 23 -18.02 16.46 -8.54
N TRP A 24 -19.08 15.88 -9.10
CA TRP A 24 -18.98 14.60 -9.80
C TRP A 24 -18.62 14.81 -11.25
N VAL A 25 -17.65 14.06 -11.73
CA VAL A 25 -17.21 14.11 -13.13
C VAL A 25 -17.05 12.70 -13.72
N SER A 26 -17.22 12.57 -15.04
CA SER A 26 -16.90 11.31 -15.70
C SER A 26 -15.40 11.04 -15.57
N ARG A 27 -15.03 9.79 -15.24
CA ARG A 27 -13.62 9.38 -15.24
C ARG A 27 -13.03 9.38 -16.64
N LEU A 28 -13.83 9.04 -17.64
CA LEU A 28 -13.40 8.97 -19.02
C LEU A 28 -13.66 10.29 -19.74
N ASP A 29 -12.63 10.78 -20.39
CA ASP A 29 -12.73 11.74 -21.49
C ASP A 29 -13.24 11.07 -22.77
N GLN A 30 -13.36 11.82 -23.87
CA GLN A 30 -13.83 11.27 -25.16
C GLN A 30 -12.92 10.17 -25.68
N ALA A 31 -11.61 10.30 -25.54
CA ALA A 31 -10.66 9.28 -26.00
C ALA A 31 -10.79 7.98 -25.18
N GLY A 32 -10.99 8.10 -23.86
CA GLY A 32 -11.26 6.98 -22.96
C GLY A 32 -12.59 6.28 -23.30
N GLN A 33 -13.63 7.03 -23.63
CA GLN A 33 -14.92 6.46 -24.05
C GLN A 33 -14.78 5.66 -25.37
N ASN A 34 -14.07 6.21 -26.35
CA ASN A 34 -13.80 5.52 -27.60
C ASN A 34 -12.99 4.23 -27.38
N ARG A 35 -12.00 4.27 -26.47
CA ARG A 35 -11.21 3.11 -26.06
C ARG A 35 -12.07 2.02 -25.42
N ALA A 36 -12.96 2.40 -24.50
CA ALA A 36 -13.90 1.47 -23.87
C ALA A 36 -14.83 0.81 -24.90
N LEU A 37 -15.36 1.61 -25.85
CA LEU A 37 -16.20 1.10 -26.92
C LEU A 37 -15.44 0.08 -27.80
N ALA A 38 -14.20 0.41 -28.18
CA ALA A 38 -13.36 -0.49 -28.97
C ALA A 38 -13.09 -1.82 -28.24
N MET A 39 -12.77 -1.80 -26.93
CA MET A 39 -12.62 -3.01 -26.12
C MET A 39 -13.88 -3.86 -26.12
N SER A 40 -15.05 -3.23 -25.98
CA SER A 40 -16.34 -3.94 -25.97
C SER A 40 -16.62 -4.59 -27.33
N GLN A 41 -16.36 -3.89 -28.44
CA GLN A 41 -16.63 -4.38 -29.80
C GLN A 41 -15.63 -5.46 -30.25
N ILE A 42 -14.33 -5.28 -29.97
CA ILE A 42 -13.28 -6.17 -30.47
C ILE A 42 -13.16 -7.43 -29.60
N HIS A 43 -13.27 -7.28 -28.27
CA HIS A 43 -13.01 -8.36 -27.33
C HIS A 43 -14.27 -8.87 -26.62
N ALA A 44 -15.46 -8.38 -26.98
CA ALA A 44 -16.74 -8.72 -26.34
C ALA A 44 -16.73 -8.50 -24.80
N ILE A 45 -15.92 -7.55 -24.32
CA ILE A 45 -15.87 -7.18 -22.89
C ILE A 45 -17.14 -6.38 -22.57
N PRO A 46 -17.87 -6.71 -21.47
CA PRO A 46 -19.04 -5.92 -21.05
C PRO A 46 -18.70 -4.43 -20.92
N GLU A 47 -19.59 -3.57 -21.40
CA GLU A 47 -19.33 -2.12 -21.53
C GLU A 47 -18.84 -1.48 -20.20
N LEU A 48 -19.47 -1.80 -19.07
CA LEU A 48 -19.05 -1.26 -17.77
C LEU A 48 -17.63 -1.69 -17.41
N ILE A 49 -17.24 -2.92 -17.73
CA ILE A 49 -15.88 -3.42 -17.48
C ILE A 49 -14.89 -2.75 -18.41
N ALA A 50 -15.21 -2.61 -19.71
CA ALA A 50 -14.39 -1.87 -20.67
C ALA A 50 -14.16 -0.42 -20.22
N ARG A 51 -15.18 0.26 -19.68
CA ARG A 51 -15.06 1.61 -19.09
C ARG A 51 -14.12 1.62 -17.87
N VAL A 52 -14.22 0.61 -17.01
CA VAL A 52 -13.33 0.46 -15.85
C VAL A 52 -11.88 0.31 -16.32
N LEU A 53 -11.60 -0.57 -17.27
CA LEU A 53 -10.26 -0.79 -17.82
C LEU A 53 -9.70 0.48 -18.51
N ALA A 54 -10.48 1.09 -19.39
CA ALA A 54 -10.08 2.33 -20.08
C ALA A 54 -9.79 3.47 -19.10
N GLY A 55 -10.59 3.57 -18.01
CA GLY A 55 -10.40 4.57 -16.94
C GLY A 55 -9.15 4.33 -16.06
N ARG A 56 -8.50 3.19 -16.19
CA ARG A 56 -7.21 2.85 -15.55
C ARG A 56 -6.06 2.85 -16.55
N GLY A 57 -6.29 3.35 -17.75
CA GLY A 57 -5.26 3.50 -18.79
C GLY A 57 -4.91 2.20 -19.52
N VAL A 58 -5.72 1.15 -19.37
CA VAL A 58 -5.50 -0.11 -20.11
C VAL A 58 -5.74 0.11 -21.60
N GLY A 59 -4.82 -0.36 -22.45
CA GLY A 59 -4.95 -0.34 -23.90
C GLY A 59 -5.97 -1.36 -24.42
N VAL A 60 -6.46 -1.17 -25.65
CA VAL A 60 -7.39 -2.13 -26.25
C VAL A 60 -6.73 -3.50 -26.40
N ASP A 61 -5.51 -3.53 -26.91
CA ASP A 61 -4.75 -4.77 -27.15
C ASP A 61 -4.35 -5.47 -25.83
N ASP A 62 -4.20 -4.73 -24.74
CA ASP A 62 -3.80 -5.25 -23.43
C ASP A 62 -4.98 -5.78 -22.61
N ALA A 63 -6.22 -5.50 -23.01
CA ALA A 63 -7.41 -5.70 -22.18
C ALA A 63 -7.59 -7.16 -21.73
N LEU A 64 -7.40 -8.13 -22.62
CA LEU A 64 -7.54 -9.56 -22.27
C LEU A 64 -6.40 -10.04 -21.35
N ALA A 65 -5.16 -9.63 -21.62
CA ALA A 65 -4.01 -9.94 -20.76
C ALA A 65 -4.14 -9.28 -19.38
N PHE A 66 -4.77 -8.11 -19.32
CA PHE A 66 -5.06 -7.45 -18.04
C PHE A 66 -6.11 -8.22 -17.22
N LEU A 67 -7.12 -8.79 -17.84
CA LEU A 67 -8.16 -9.58 -17.17
C LEU A 67 -7.67 -10.95 -16.69
N ASP A 68 -6.73 -11.57 -17.41
CA ASP A 68 -6.05 -12.81 -16.99
C ASP A 68 -4.52 -12.67 -17.04
N PRO A 69 -3.92 -11.95 -16.08
CA PRO A 69 -2.49 -11.74 -16.05
C PRO A 69 -1.76 -13.04 -15.69
N THR A 70 -0.71 -13.38 -16.45
CA THR A 70 0.15 -14.53 -16.15
C THR A 70 1.56 -14.09 -15.82
N ILE A 71 2.23 -14.80 -14.91
CA ILE A 71 3.66 -14.57 -14.61
C ILE A 71 4.47 -14.72 -15.89
N ARG A 72 4.18 -15.76 -16.70
CA ARG A 72 4.93 -16.06 -17.93
C ARG A 72 4.91 -14.92 -18.95
N SER A 73 3.76 -14.26 -19.12
CA SER A 73 3.62 -13.20 -20.13
C SER A 73 4.10 -11.83 -19.67
N LEU A 74 4.10 -11.58 -18.35
CA LEU A 74 4.38 -10.26 -17.77
C LEU A 74 5.73 -10.17 -17.08
N MET A 75 6.36 -11.30 -16.76
CA MET A 75 7.70 -11.31 -16.17
C MET A 75 8.73 -10.95 -17.24
N PRO A 76 9.50 -9.86 -17.05
CA PRO A 76 10.62 -9.55 -17.94
C PRO A 76 11.70 -10.61 -17.82
N ASP A 77 12.66 -10.61 -18.74
CA ASP A 77 13.89 -11.35 -18.50
C ASP A 77 14.61 -10.70 -17.30
N PRO A 78 14.90 -11.45 -16.23
CA PRO A 78 15.56 -10.88 -15.05
C PRO A 78 16.90 -10.19 -15.35
N HIS A 79 17.60 -10.61 -16.41
CA HIS A 79 18.86 -9.97 -16.86
C HIS A 79 18.69 -8.52 -17.33
N MET A 80 17.46 -8.05 -17.54
CA MET A 80 17.19 -6.63 -17.81
C MET A 80 17.38 -5.73 -16.59
N LEU A 81 17.30 -6.30 -15.38
CA LEU A 81 17.62 -5.56 -14.15
C LEU A 81 19.14 -5.42 -14.02
N THR A 82 19.60 -4.21 -13.84
CA THR A 82 21.03 -3.92 -13.65
C THR A 82 21.59 -4.70 -12.45
N ASP A 83 22.76 -5.33 -12.63
CA ASP A 83 23.45 -6.20 -11.67
C ASP A 83 22.71 -7.49 -11.27
N CYS A 84 21.56 -7.83 -11.85
CA CYS A 84 20.82 -9.05 -11.51
C CYS A 84 21.65 -10.32 -11.80
N GLU A 85 22.38 -10.35 -12.91
CA GLU A 85 23.27 -11.48 -13.24
C GLU A 85 24.40 -11.62 -12.21
N LYS A 86 25.06 -10.51 -11.84
CA LYS A 86 26.11 -10.53 -10.83
C LYS A 86 25.59 -10.99 -9.45
N ALA A 87 24.39 -10.55 -9.07
CA ALA A 87 23.73 -10.99 -7.84
C ALA A 87 23.45 -12.50 -7.89
N ALA A 88 22.89 -12.98 -9.00
CA ALA A 88 22.60 -14.40 -9.21
C ALA A 88 23.87 -15.26 -9.18
N GLU A 89 24.95 -14.84 -9.85
CA GLU A 89 26.23 -15.54 -9.81
C GLU A 89 26.82 -15.58 -8.40
N ARG A 90 26.73 -14.47 -7.64
CA ARG A 90 27.23 -14.44 -6.26
C ARG A 90 26.45 -15.37 -5.33
N LEU A 91 25.12 -15.44 -5.51
CA LEU A 91 24.26 -16.38 -4.78
C LEU A 91 24.56 -17.84 -5.16
N VAL A 92 24.73 -18.12 -6.45
CA VAL A 92 25.12 -19.48 -6.92
C VAL A 92 26.42 -19.90 -6.30
N ARG A 93 27.44 -19.03 -6.26
CA ARG A 93 28.71 -19.30 -5.60
C ARG A 93 28.50 -19.66 -4.13
N ALA A 94 27.71 -18.87 -3.39
CA ALA A 94 27.45 -19.14 -1.97
C ALA A 94 26.78 -20.51 -1.77
N ILE A 95 25.84 -20.88 -2.64
CA ILE A 95 25.17 -22.19 -2.62
C ILE A 95 26.18 -23.34 -2.92
N GLU A 96 26.98 -23.21 -3.98
CA GLU A 96 27.90 -24.26 -4.41
C GLU A 96 29.04 -24.49 -3.42
N THR A 97 29.48 -23.47 -2.71
CA THR A 97 30.59 -23.55 -1.74
C THR A 97 30.13 -23.70 -0.29
N GLY A 98 28.80 -23.66 -0.03
CA GLY A 98 28.25 -23.82 1.31
C GLY A 98 28.59 -22.65 2.24
N GLU A 99 28.57 -21.42 1.72
CA GLU A 99 28.92 -20.21 2.48
C GLU A 99 27.95 -19.91 3.62
N LYS A 100 28.46 -19.25 4.68
CA LYS A 100 27.59 -18.66 5.70
C LYS A 100 27.02 -17.35 5.21
N VAL A 101 25.72 -17.31 4.96
CA VAL A 101 24.99 -16.16 4.44
C VAL A 101 24.18 -15.50 5.57
N ALA A 102 24.23 -14.17 5.65
CA ALA A 102 23.30 -13.40 6.45
C ALA A 102 22.33 -12.62 5.54
N ILE A 103 21.08 -12.48 5.97
CA ILE A 103 20.04 -11.70 5.31
C ILE A 103 19.71 -10.53 6.22
N PHE A 104 19.95 -9.32 5.74
CA PHE A 104 19.60 -8.09 6.45
C PHE A 104 18.34 -7.51 5.82
N GLY A 105 17.21 -7.52 6.53
CA GLY A 105 15.92 -7.04 6.02
C GLY A 105 15.42 -5.80 6.74
N ASP A 106 14.39 -5.15 6.16
CA ASP A 106 13.64 -4.10 6.85
C ASP A 106 12.58 -4.71 7.79
N TYR A 107 12.05 -3.87 8.70
CA TYR A 107 11.13 -4.24 9.78
C TYR A 107 9.66 -4.30 9.38
N ASP A 108 9.30 -3.95 8.14
CA ASP A 108 7.92 -3.98 7.64
C ASP A 108 7.59 -5.29 6.90
N VAL A 109 6.41 -5.34 6.27
CA VAL A 109 5.96 -6.55 5.57
C VAL A 109 6.80 -6.86 4.34
N ASP A 110 7.27 -5.84 3.59
CA ASP A 110 8.07 -6.08 2.39
C ASP A 110 9.46 -6.61 2.77
N GLY A 111 10.10 -6.02 3.77
CA GLY A 111 11.35 -6.52 4.34
C GLY A 111 11.22 -7.93 4.92
N ALA A 112 10.16 -8.21 5.69
CA ALA A 112 9.90 -9.53 6.25
C ALA A 112 9.66 -10.59 5.16
N ALA A 113 8.88 -10.25 4.13
CA ALA A 113 8.57 -11.12 2.99
C ALA A 113 9.82 -11.36 2.12
N SER A 114 10.58 -10.32 1.83
CA SER A 114 11.83 -10.37 1.08
C SER A 114 12.86 -11.25 1.77
N SER A 115 13.00 -11.09 3.10
CA SER A 115 13.86 -11.94 3.94
C SER A 115 13.41 -13.40 3.91
N ALA A 116 12.09 -13.65 3.99
CA ALA A 116 11.56 -15.01 3.96
C ALA A 116 11.73 -15.68 2.60
N LEU A 117 11.55 -14.97 1.49
CA LEU A 117 11.80 -15.48 0.14
C LEU A 117 13.26 -15.90 -0.03
N MET A 118 14.19 -15.04 0.34
CA MET A 118 15.62 -15.31 0.26
C MET A 118 16.02 -16.48 1.18
N TYR A 119 15.53 -16.50 2.42
CA TYR A 119 15.77 -17.59 3.37
C TYR A 119 15.28 -18.94 2.83
N ARG A 120 14.00 -19.02 2.40
CA ARG A 120 13.40 -20.26 1.90
C ARG A 120 14.12 -20.78 0.66
N PHE A 121 14.55 -19.86 -0.22
CA PHE A 121 15.35 -20.23 -1.37
C PHE A 121 16.70 -20.84 -0.96
N LEU A 122 17.48 -20.16 -0.15
CA LEU A 122 18.81 -20.63 0.27
C LEU A 122 18.71 -21.91 1.12
N ALA A 123 17.70 -22.02 1.98
CA ALA A 123 17.45 -23.21 2.80
C ALA A 123 17.12 -24.45 1.94
N HIS A 124 16.42 -24.28 0.81
CA HIS A 124 16.17 -25.37 -0.14
C HIS A 124 17.47 -25.99 -0.67
N PHE A 125 18.54 -25.18 -0.80
CA PHE A 125 19.87 -25.63 -1.22
C PHE A 125 20.78 -26.03 -0.05
N GLY A 126 20.25 -26.16 1.16
CA GLY A 126 20.96 -26.68 2.33
C GLY A 126 21.74 -25.64 3.13
N LEU A 127 21.62 -24.33 2.82
CA LEU A 127 22.17 -23.29 3.67
C LEU A 127 21.26 -22.97 4.85
N THR A 128 21.83 -22.40 5.90
CA THR A 128 21.10 -21.92 7.08
C THR A 128 21.35 -20.43 7.31
N PRO A 129 20.72 -19.56 6.52
CA PRO A 129 20.99 -18.12 6.61
C PRO A 129 20.57 -17.54 7.98
N GLU A 130 21.37 -16.61 8.48
CA GLU A 130 21.00 -15.78 9.65
C GLU A 130 20.17 -14.59 9.16
N ILE A 131 18.95 -14.39 9.71
CA ILE A 131 18.14 -13.20 9.41
C ILE A 131 18.36 -12.17 10.50
N TYR A 132 18.72 -10.96 10.10
CA TYR A 132 18.86 -9.79 10.96
C TYR A 132 17.87 -8.70 10.54
N ILE A 133 17.02 -8.27 11.45
CA ILE A 133 16.08 -7.16 11.26
C ILE A 133 16.41 -6.10 12.32
N PRO A 134 16.74 -4.86 11.93
CA PRO A 134 17.10 -3.82 12.88
C PRO A 134 15.90 -3.37 13.72
N ASP A 135 16.16 -2.96 14.95
CA ASP A 135 15.15 -2.31 15.78
C ASP A 135 14.90 -0.88 15.27
N ARG A 136 13.66 -0.63 14.85
CA ARG A 136 13.24 0.65 14.28
C ARG A 136 13.51 1.86 15.19
N ILE A 137 13.38 1.67 16.50
CA ILE A 137 13.46 2.75 17.49
C ILE A 137 14.92 3.02 17.87
N PHE A 138 15.69 1.96 18.10
CA PHE A 138 17.06 2.07 18.59
C PHE A 138 18.09 2.15 17.46
N GLU A 139 17.90 1.42 16.38
CA GLU A 139 18.84 1.33 15.26
C GLU A 139 18.43 2.18 14.06
N GLY A 140 17.13 2.47 13.90
CA GLY A 140 16.59 3.23 12.79
C GLY A 140 16.25 2.38 11.57
N TYR A 141 16.31 3.00 10.38
CA TYR A 141 16.01 2.35 9.11
C TYR A 141 17.29 1.91 8.40
N GLY A 142 17.27 0.68 7.89
CA GLY A 142 18.31 0.14 7.02
C GLY A 142 19.59 -0.30 7.75
N PRO A 143 20.59 -0.75 6.98
CA PRO A 143 21.86 -1.23 7.53
C PRO A 143 22.60 -0.15 8.32
N ASN A 144 23.18 -0.55 9.44
CA ASN A 144 24.11 0.29 10.22
C ASN A 144 25.49 -0.38 10.33
N PRO A 145 26.59 0.39 10.49
CA PRO A 145 27.94 -0.17 10.51
C PRO A 145 28.16 -1.25 11.58
N ALA A 146 27.57 -1.07 12.78
CA ALA A 146 27.73 -2.00 13.89
C ALA A 146 27.11 -3.37 13.57
N ALA A 147 25.89 -3.39 13.01
CA ALA A 147 25.21 -4.61 12.61
C ALA A 147 25.97 -5.34 11.50
N MET A 148 26.49 -4.61 10.50
CA MET A 148 27.30 -5.19 9.43
C MET A 148 28.59 -5.85 9.96
N GLN A 149 29.29 -5.17 10.86
CA GLN A 149 30.47 -5.72 11.52
C GLN A 149 30.15 -6.94 12.39
N GLN A 150 29.02 -6.92 13.09
CA GLN A 150 28.57 -8.05 13.90
C GLN A 150 28.29 -9.28 13.04
N LEU A 151 27.58 -9.13 11.91
CA LEU A 151 27.29 -10.24 10.99
C LEU A 151 28.57 -10.82 10.40
N ALA A 152 29.53 -9.97 10.01
CA ALA A 152 30.86 -10.40 9.57
C ALA A 152 31.61 -11.16 10.67
N ALA A 153 31.61 -10.63 11.90
CA ALA A 153 32.24 -11.28 13.06
C ALA A 153 31.59 -12.63 13.41
N ASN A 154 30.27 -12.76 13.17
CA ASN A 154 29.55 -14.03 13.28
C ASN A 154 29.96 -15.03 12.18
N GLY A 155 30.81 -14.64 11.21
CA GLY A 155 31.35 -15.47 10.16
C GLY A 155 30.57 -15.45 8.84
N ALA A 156 29.67 -14.48 8.64
CA ALA A 156 29.01 -14.29 7.35
C ALA A 156 30.05 -13.86 6.30
N THR A 157 30.14 -14.60 5.19
CA THR A 157 30.99 -14.26 4.04
C THR A 157 30.20 -13.53 2.96
N LEU A 158 28.88 -13.60 3.03
CA LEU A 158 27.95 -12.87 2.20
C LEU A 158 26.81 -12.31 3.07
N ILE A 159 26.57 -11.01 2.95
CA ILE A 159 25.36 -10.36 3.47
C ILE A 159 24.47 -10.00 2.28
N VAL A 160 23.21 -10.42 2.31
CA VAL A 160 22.19 -9.99 1.34
C VAL A 160 21.27 -9.01 2.03
N THR A 161 21.31 -7.73 1.62
CA THR A 161 20.34 -6.75 2.12
C THR A 161 19.10 -6.77 1.25
N VAL A 162 17.93 -6.78 1.85
CA VAL A 162 16.64 -6.81 1.15
C VAL A 162 15.73 -5.69 1.68
N ASP A 163 15.08 -4.97 0.77
CA ASP A 163 14.21 -3.83 1.06
C ASP A 163 14.94 -2.65 1.76
N CYS A 164 16.23 -2.61 1.62
CA CYS A 164 17.10 -1.55 2.15
C CYS A 164 18.51 -1.68 1.57
N GLY A 165 19.34 -0.66 1.79
CA GLY A 165 20.78 -0.73 1.49
C GLY A 165 21.23 0.14 0.34
N SER A 166 20.36 0.56 -0.57
CA SER A 166 20.74 1.33 -1.77
C SER A 166 21.42 2.68 -1.48
N THR A 167 21.30 3.20 -0.28
CA THR A 167 21.92 4.49 0.15
C THR A 167 22.84 4.33 1.36
N SER A 168 23.15 3.09 1.77
CA SER A 168 23.85 2.79 3.02
C SER A 168 25.37 2.73 2.85
N HIS A 169 26.01 3.82 2.40
CA HIS A 169 27.43 3.88 2.04
C HIS A 169 28.36 3.45 3.18
N GLU A 170 28.23 4.04 4.36
CA GLU A 170 29.09 3.76 5.52
C GLU A 170 28.94 2.32 5.99
N SER A 171 27.71 1.81 5.99
CA SER A 171 27.40 0.45 6.48
C SER A 171 27.96 -0.62 5.53
N LEU A 172 27.80 -0.42 4.22
CA LEU A 172 28.34 -1.35 3.24
C LEU A 172 29.87 -1.28 3.16
N GLN A 173 30.44 -0.08 3.38
CA GLN A 173 31.89 0.05 3.51
C GLN A 173 32.42 -0.73 4.73
N ALA A 174 31.73 -0.65 5.87
CA ALA A 174 32.11 -1.41 7.06
C ALA A 174 32.08 -2.93 6.84
N ALA A 175 31.11 -3.46 6.08
CA ALA A 175 31.08 -4.87 5.70
C ALA A 175 32.26 -5.24 4.79
N LYS A 176 32.55 -4.38 3.79
CA LYS A 176 33.68 -4.58 2.86
C LYS A 176 35.02 -4.55 3.60
N ASP A 177 35.20 -3.63 4.54
CA ASP A 177 36.41 -3.52 5.36
C ASP A 177 36.59 -4.76 6.27
N ALA A 178 35.48 -5.38 6.67
CA ALA A 178 35.48 -6.66 7.40
C ALA A 178 35.69 -7.90 6.49
N GLY A 179 35.87 -7.72 5.17
CA GLY A 179 36.09 -8.80 4.21
C GLY A 179 34.82 -9.58 3.82
N THR A 180 33.64 -9.02 4.03
CA THR A 180 32.36 -9.64 3.73
C THR A 180 31.74 -9.01 2.47
N ASP A 181 31.36 -9.85 1.51
CA ASP A 181 30.65 -9.42 0.31
C ASP A 181 29.21 -8.98 0.64
N VAL A 182 28.73 -7.93 -0.05
CA VAL A 182 27.34 -7.48 0.09
C VAL A 182 26.65 -7.53 -1.27
N VAL A 183 25.44 -8.11 -1.30
CA VAL A 183 24.48 -8.02 -2.41
C VAL A 183 23.28 -7.23 -1.90
N VAL A 184 22.93 -6.16 -2.59
CA VAL A 184 21.77 -5.31 -2.27
C VAL A 184 20.64 -5.64 -3.23
N ILE A 185 19.44 -5.90 -2.71
CA ILE A 185 18.20 -6.08 -3.49
C ILE A 185 17.15 -5.14 -2.89
N ASP A 186 16.86 -4.04 -3.57
CA ASP A 186 16.08 -2.93 -3.04
C ASP A 186 15.18 -2.33 -4.12
N HIS A 187 14.26 -1.45 -3.75
CA HIS A 187 13.38 -0.72 -4.67
C HIS A 187 13.23 0.77 -4.30
N HIS A 188 13.86 1.21 -3.25
CA HIS A 188 13.81 2.61 -2.83
C HIS A 188 14.54 3.54 -3.81
N GLN A 189 14.22 4.84 -3.75
CA GLN A 189 14.94 5.84 -4.55
C GLN A 189 16.41 5.86 -4.17
N VAL A 190 17.26 5.91 -5.18
CA VAL A 190 18.71 5.88 -5.03
C VAL A 190 19.32 7.09 -5.76
N GLY A 191 20.41 7.62 -5.21
CA GLY A 191 21.17 8.71 -5.85
C GLY A 191 22.10 8.19 -6.94
N THR A 192 22.85 9.12 -7.53
CA THR A 192 23.85 8.83 -8.58
C THR A 192 25.05 8.05 -8.06
N GLU A 193 25.43 8.26 -6.79
CA GLU A 193 26.50 7.54 -6.14
C GLU A 193 25.94 6.29 -5.46
N LEU A 194 26.52 5.13 -5.80
CA LEU A 194 26.12 3.84 -5.26
C LEU A 194 27.07 3.39 -4.14
N PRO A 195 26.55 2.75 -3.08
CA PRO A 195 27.39 2.19 -2.03
C PRO A 195 28.21 1.00 -2.53
N PRO A 196 29.33 0.66 -1.85
CA PRO A 196 30.21 -0.44 -2.27
C PRO A 196 29.53 -1.80 -2.03
N ALA A 197 28.99 -2.37 -3.07
CA ALA A 197 28.39 -3.72 -3.09
C ALA A 197 28.96 -4.54 -4.25
N VAL A 198 28.93 -5.88 -4.13
CA VAL A 198 29.27 -6.78 -5.24
C VAL A 198 28.23 -6.66 -6.36
N ALA A 199 26.97 -6.53 -5.96
CA ALA A 199 25.86 -6.26 -6.85
C ALA A 199 24.81 -5.42 -6.12
N LEU A 200 24.22 -4.47 -6.82
CA LEU A 200 23.10 -3.67 -6.33
C LEU A 200 21.96 -3.73 -7.34
N VAL A 201 20.98 -4.58 -7.07
CA VAL A 201 19.80 -4.76 -7.89
C VAL A 201 18.69 -3.86 -7.37
N ASN A 202 18.43 -2.77 -8.09
CA ASN A 202 17.37 -1.83 -7.76
C ASN A 202 16.84 -1.19 -9.06
N PRO A 203 15.58 -1.43 -9.44
CA PRO A 203 15.00 -0.91 -10.68
C PRO A 203 14.77 0.61 -10.67
N ASN A 204 15.05 1.30 -9.56
CA ASN A 204 14.99 2.76 -9.45
C ASN A 204 16.38 3.43 -9.54
N ARG A 205 17.42 2.67 -9.94
CA ARG A 205 18.72 3.24 -10.30
C ARG A 205 18.60 4.03 -11.62
N GLU A 206 19.41 5.09 -11.75
CA GLU A 206 19.43 5.89 -12.98
C GLU A 206 19.89 5.10 -14.22
N ASP A 207 20.73 4.10 -14.04
CA ASP A 207 21.27 3.23 -15.10
C ASP A 207 20.44 1.95 -15.33
N ASP A 208 19.34 1.74 -14.59
CA ASP A 208 18.42 0.63 -14.82
C ASP A 208 17.36 0.98 -15.86
N LEU A 209 17.32 0.21 -16.93
CA LEU A 209 16.39 0.40 -18.06
C LEU A 209 15.28 -0.66 -18.10
N SER A 210 15.13 -1.48 -17.05
CA SER A 210 14.14 -2.55 -17.00
C SER A 210 12.69 -2.06 -17.00
N GLY A 211 12.45 -0.81 -16.57
CA GLY A 211 11.12 -0.24 -16.39
C GLY A 211 10.34 -0.84 -15.22
N GLN A 212 11.02 -1.59 -14.33
CA GLN A 212 10.41 -2.29 -13.20
C GLN A 212 10.39 -1.48 -11.89
N GLY A 213 10.70 -0.19 -11.90
CA GLY A 213 10.72 0.68 -10.72
C GLY A 213 9.42 0.78 -9.93
N HIS A 214 8.38 0.07 -10.36
CA HIS A 214 7.10 -0.03 -9.66
C HIS A 214 6.96 -1.30 -8.79
N LEU A 215 7.95 -2.20 -8.80
CA LEU A 215 7.94 -3.41 -7.95
C LEU A 215 8.26 -3.05 -6.49
N CYS A 216 7.71 -3.81 -5.56
CA CYS A 216 8.20 -3.85 -4.18
C CYS A 216 9.47 -4.71 -4.08
N ALA A 217 10.20 -4.63 -2.98
CA ALA A 217 11.45 -5.37 -2.82
C ALA A 217 11.27 -6.89 -2.97
N ALA A 218 10.20 -7.48 -2.41
CA ALA A 218 9.90 -8.90 -2.58
C ALA A 218 9.69 -9.28 -4.06
N GLY A 219 9.14 -8.38 -4.88
CA GLY A 219 9.02 -8.57 -6.32
C GLY A 219 10.36 -8.58 -7.04
N VAL A 220 11.28 -7.71 -6.63
CA VAL A 220 12.66 -7.66 -7.14
C VAL A 220 13.45 -8.90 -6.68
N VAL A 221 13.35 -9.27 -5.39
CA VAL A 221 13.94 -10.51 -4.85
C VAL A 221 13.48 -11.70 -5.67
N PHE A 222 12.18 -11.83 -5.96
CA PHE A 222 11.66 -12.94 -6.75
C PHE A 222 12.31 -13.03 -8.14
N LEU A 223 12.56 -11.91 -8.82
CA LEU A 223 13.26 -11.88 -10.12
C LEU A 223 14.72 -12.34 -9.98
N VAL A 224 15.44 -11.92 -8.95
CA VAL A 224 16.81 -12.39 -8.66
C VAL A 224 16.81 -13.88 -8.39
N LEU A 225 15.84 -14.40 -7.63
CA LEU A 225 15.71 -15.84 -7.38
C LEU A 225 15.42 -16.64 -8.65
N VAL A 226 14.61 -16.09 -9.58
CA VAL A 226 14.39 -16.70 -10.90
C VAL A 226 15.68 -16.77 -11.71
N ALA A 227 16.48 -15.69 -11.74
CA ALA A 227 17.78 -15.67 -12.41
C ALA A 227 18.74 -16.72 -11.79
N THR A 228 18.84 -16.72 -10.45
CA THR A 228 19.68 -17.67 -9.71
C THR A 228 19.27 -19.12 -9.97
N LEU A 229 17.97 -19.40 -9.97
CA LEU A 229 17.45 -20.75 -10.25
C LEU A 229 17.74 -21.20 -11.69
N ARG A 230 17.66 -20.29 -12.68
CA ARG A 230 18.05 -20.57 -14.07
C ARG A 230 19.52 -20.97 -14.16
N LEU A 231 20.42 -20.17 -13.57
CA LEU A 231 21.85 -20.48 -13.54
C LEU A 231 22.17 -21.84 -12.87
N LEU A 232 21.51 -22.15 -11.74
CA LEU A 232 21.66 -23.43 -11.06
C LEU A 232 21.19 -24.62 -11.94
N LYS A 233 20.10 -24.44 -12.69
CA LYS A 233 19.61 -25.45 -13.65
C LYS A 233 20.59 -25.64 -14.80
N ASP A 234 21.15 -24.56 -15.35
CA ASP A 234 22.16 -24.61 -16.41
C ASP A 234 23.43 -25.31 -15.94
N ARG A 235 23.81 -25.12 -14.68
CA ARG A 235 24.91 -25.85 -14.00
C ARG A 235 24.52 -27.26 -13.55
N ARG A 236 23.31 -27.73 -13.89
CA ARG A 236 22.78 -29.06 -13.57
C ARG A 236 22.72 -29.38 -12.07
N ASN A 237 22.50 -28.37 -11.23
CA ASN A 237 22.24 -28.59 -9.81
C ASN A 237 20.92 -29.35 -9.66
N ARG A 238 20.95 -30.53 -9.00
CA ARG A 238 19.78 -31.42 -8.90
C ARG A 238 18.64 -30.79 -8.09
N GLN A 239 18.93 -30.08 -7.02
CA GLN A 239 17.93 -29.43 -6.16
C GLN A 239 17.18 -28.32 -6.90
N ALA A 240 17.83 -27.67 -7.89
CA ALA A 240 17.21 -26.63 -8.70
C ALA A 240 16.00 -27.12 -9.51
N PHE A 241 15.93 -28.42 -9.82
CA PHE A 241 14.79 -29.00 -10.55
C PHE A 241 13.61 -29.39 -9.65
N THR A 242 13.80 -29.39 -8.34
CA THR A 242 12.73 -29.72 -7.36
C THR A 242 12.08 -28.49 -6.73
N LEU A 243 12.67 -27.30 -6.92
CA LEU A 243 12.14 -26.04 -6.38
C LEU A 243 11.05 -25.47 -7.29
N ASP A 244 9.86 -25.28 -6.74
CA ASP A 244 8.78 -24.52 -7.37
C ASP A 244 8.69 -23.11 -6.75
N LEU A 245 9.28 -22.11 -7.42
CA LEU A 245 9.20 -20.72 -6.98
C LEU A 245 7.78 -20.15 -7.01
N LEU A 246 6.88 -20.70 -7.84
CA LEU A 246 5.51 -20.19 -7.93
C LEU A 246 4.71 -20.50 -6.65
N SER A 247 5.15 -21.50 -5.88
CA SER A 247 4.55 -21.80 -4.57
C SER A 247 4.79 -20.69 -3.52
N LEU A 248 5.78 -19.81 -3.74
CA LEU A 248 6.12 -18.66 -2.87
C LEU A 248 5.42 -17.36 -3.27
N LEU A 249 4.56 -17.37 -4.28
CA LEU A 249 3.86 -16.17 -4.75
C LEU A 249 2.87 -15.59 -3.73
N ASP A 250 2.42 -16.35 -2.77
CA ASP A 250 1.61 -15.87 -1.64
C ASP A 250 2.38 -14.83 -0.80
N ILE A 251 3.68 -15.06 -0.56
CA ILE A 251 4.57 -14.13 0.15
C ILE A 251 4.81 -12.87 -0.70
N VAL A 252 5.06 -13.04 -2.02
CA VAL A 252 5.25 -11.89 -2.94
C VAL A 252 3.98 -11.04 -3.03
N ALA A 253 2.81 -11.67 -3.11
CA ALA A 253 1.54 -10.94 -3.16
C ALA A 253 1.24 -10.19 -1.86
N LEU A 254 1.55 -10.80 -0.71
CA LEU A 254 1.42 -10.14 0.60
C LEU A 254 2.26 -8.85 0.62
N ALA A 255 3.53 -8.91 0.27
CA ALA A 255 4.42 -7.77 0.19
C ALA A 255 3.90 -6.70 -0.78
N THR A 256 3.59 -7.09 -2.03
CA THR A 256 3.10 -6.19 -3.08
C THR A 256 1.86 -5.40 -2.64
N VAL A 257 0.94 -6.05 -1.91
CA VAL A 257 -0.26 -5.37 -1.40
C VAL A 257 0.07 -4.46 -0.22
N CYS A 258 0.92 -4.91 0.70
CA CYS A 258 1.21 -4.18 1.95
C CYS A 258 2.11 -2.97 1.74
N ASP A 259 3.04 -3.03 0.80
CA ASP A 259 3.89 -1.91 0.40
C ASP A 259 3.15 -0.88 -0.48
N VAL A 260 1.89 -1.15 -0.83
CA VAL A 260 1.00 -0.23 -1.54
C VAL A 260 1.54 0.16 -2.94
N VAL A 261 2.37 -0.65 -3.55
CA VAL A 261 2.89 -0.42 -4.91
C VAL A 261 1.79 -0.56 -5.97
N PRO A 262 1.91 0.11 -7.14
CA PRO A 262 0.87 0.09 -8.16
C PRO A 262 0.59 -1.32 -8.70
N LEU A 263 -0.69 -1.74 -8.73
CA LEU A 263 -1.14 -3.04 -9.23
C LEU A 263 -1.22 -3.06 -10.77
N LYS A 264 -0.09 -2.84 -11.42
CA LYS A 264 0.08 -2.88 -12.89
C LYS A 264 1.16 -3.89 -13.29
N GLY A 265 1.15 -4.30 -14.56
CA GLY A 265 2.18 -5.20 -15.09
C GLY A 265 2.40 -6.43 -14.20
N LEU A 266 3.66 -6.71 -13.87
CA LEU A 266 4.07 -7.86 -13.09
C LEU A 266 3.49 -7.85 -11.66
N ASN A 267 3.38 -6.69 -10.99
CA ASN A 267 2.74 -6.60 -9.67
C ASN A 267 1.32 -7.15 -9.67
N ARG A 268 0.54 -6.86 -10.73
CA ARG A 268 -0.80 -7.40 -10.88
C ARG A 268 -0.78 -8.92 -10.99
N ALA A 269 0.14 -9.47 -11.80
CA ALA A 269 0.29 -10.93 -11.92
C ALA A 269 0.72 -11.58 -10.60
N TYR A 270 1.65 -10.97 -9.87
CA TYR A 270 2.05 -11.43 -8.54
C TYR A 270 0.86 -11.51 -7.59
N VAL A 271 0.04 -10.46 -7.52
CA VAL A 271 -1.11 -10.46 -6.62
C VAL A 271 -2.18 -11.46 -7.07
N VAL A 272 -2.54 -11.52 -8.37
CA VAL A 272 -3.53 -12.47 -8.87
C VAL A 272 -3.11 -13.92 -8.60
N LYS A 273 -1.89 -14.29 -8.97
CA LYS A 273 -1.39 -15.68 -8.81
C LYS A 273 -1.05 -15.99 -7.36
N GLY A 274 -0.55 -15.01 -6.60
CA GLY A 274 -0.26 -15.17 -5.17
C GLY A 274 -1.52 -15.32 -4.32
N LEU A 275 -2.63 -14.66 -4.65
CA LEU A 275 -3.92 -14.90 -4.00
C LEU A 275 -4.44 -16.32 -4.25
N ILE A 276 -4.14 -16.90 -5.42
CA ILE A 276 -4.46 -18.30 -5.73
C ILE A 276 -3.57 -19.22 -4.88
N ALA A 277 -2.26 -18.95 -4.82
CA ALA A 277 -1.32 -19.72 -3.98
C ALA A 277 -1.72 -19.67 -2.50
N ALA A 278 -2.08 -18.49 -1.99
CA ALA A 278 -2.50 -18.30 -0.59
C ALA A 278 -3.75 -19.14 -0.20
N ARG A 279 -4.62 -19.48 -1.15
CA ARG A 279 -5.80 -20.35 -0.87
C ARG A 279 -5.41 -21.76 -0.46
N HIS A 280 -4.23 -22.23 -0.87
CA HIS A 280 -3.73 -23.55 -0.49
C HIS A 280 -3.18 -23.61 0.94
N MET A 281 -2.97 -22.46 1.59
CA MET A 281 -2.46 -22.36 2.97
C MET A 281 -1.15 -23.13 3.19
N ASN A 282 -0.28 -23.16 2.17
CA ASN A 282 0.98 -23.93 2.23
C ASN A 282 2.02 -23.28 3.15
N ASN A 283 1.98 -21.96 3.34
CA ASN A 283 2.83 -21.27 4.30
C ASN A 283 2.19 -21.37 5.69
N ALA A 284 2.84 -22.11 6.62
CA ALA A 284 2.32 -22.34 7.97
C ALA A 284 2.07 -21.03 8.74
N GLY A 285 2.96 -20.05 8.58
CA GLY A 285 2.83 -18.74 9.21
C GLY A 285 1.64 -17.95 8.72
N LEU A 286 1.42 -17.89 7.40
CA LEU A 286 0.25 -17.24 6.82
C LEU A 286 -1.04 -17.95 7.23
N ALA A 287 -1.06 -19.28 7.20
CA ALA A 287 -2.20 -20.09 7.63
C ALA A 287 -2.58 -19.79 9.09
N ALA A 288 -1.59 -19.71 9.99
CA ALA A 288 -1.80 -19.38 11.40
C ALA A 288 -2.36 -17.95 11.59
N LEU A 289 -1.84 -16.95 10.84
CA LEU A 289 -2.38 -15.59 10.90
C LEU A 289 -3.80 -15.49 10.34
N PHE A 290 -4.11 -16.18 9.24
CA PHE A 290 -5.46 -16.20 8.68
C PHE A 290 -6.46 -16.82 9.66
N LYS A 291 -6.09 -17.94 10.29
CA LYS A 291 -6.88 -18.59 11.34
C LYS A 291 -7.12 -17.62 12.50
N LYS A 292 -6.07 -16.94 12.98
CA LYS A 292 -6.17 -15.98 14.09
C LYS A 292 -6.98 -14.75 13.74
N ALA A 293 -6.89 -14.27 12.50
CA ALA A 293 -7.68 -13.16 11.98
C ALA A 293 -9.16 -13.51 11.71
N GLY A 294 -9.55 -14.78 11.88
CA GLY A 294 -10.93 -15.24 11.68
C GLY A 294 -11.36 -15.23 10.21
N LEU A 295 -10.43 -15.53 9.28
CA LEU A 295 -10.76 -15.58 7.85
C LEU A 295 -11.77 -16.67 7.55
N GLY A 296 -12.95 -16.30 7.07
CA GLY A 296 -14.07 -17.21 6.75
C GLY A 296 -14.32 -17.42 5.26
N GLY A 297 -13.35 -17.13 4.37
CA GLY A 297 -13.54 -17.24 2.92
C GLY A 297 -12.24 -17.13 2.14
N PRO A 298 -12.29 -17.02 0.80
CA PRO A 298 -11.10 -16.92 -0.02
C PRO A 298 -10.30 -15.64 0.29
N VAL A 299 -8.98 -15.77 0.24
CA VAL A 299 -8.05 -14.65 0.48
C VAL A 299 -8.22 -13.59 -0.60
N THR A 300 -8.27 -12.33 -0.20
CA THR A 300 -8.37 -11.15 -1.06
C THR A 300 -7.27 -10.13 -0.72
N PRO A 301 -7.02 -9.13 -1.57
CA PRO A 301 -6.07 -8.05 -1.23
C PRO A 301 -6.42 -7.33 0.08
N TYR A 302 -7.70 -7.20 0.40
CA TYR A 302 -8.14 -6.62 1.67
C TYR A 302 -7.58 -7.40 2.88
N HIS A 303 -7.60 -8.73 2.81
CA HIS A 303 -7.08 -9.56 3.90
C HIS A 303 -5.57 -9.35 4.08
N PHE A 304 -4.81 -9.28 3.00
CA PHE A 304 -3.39 -8.96 3.07
C PHE A 304 -3.14 -7.56 3.65
N GLY A 305 -3.74 -6.53 3.07
CA GLY A 305 -3.46 -5.14 3.45
C GLY A 305 -4.03 -4.70 4.81
N PHE A 306 -5.16 -5.29 5.25
CA PHE A 306 -5.87 -4.81 6.44
C PHE A 306 -5.98 -5.82 7.59
N LEU A 307 -5.74 -7.10 7.35
CA LEU A 307 -5.75 -8.12 8.40
C LEU A 307 -4.35 -8.66 8.69
N ILE A 308 -3.63 -9.13 7.68
CA ILE A 308 -2.32 -9.78 7.86
C ILE A 308 -1.19 -8.76 8.00
N GLY A 309 -1.09 -7.82 7.07
CA GLY A 309 -0.04 -6.80 7.08
C GLY A 309 0.06 -6.00 8.37
N PRO A 310 -1.05 -5.46 8.92
CA PRO A 310 -1.02 -4.76 10.19
C PRO A 310 -0.52 -5.59 11.38
N ARG A 311 -0.75 -6.92 11.40
CA ARG A 311 -0.25 -7.83 12.42
C ARG A 311 1.27 -8.01 12.33
N ILE A 312 1.79 -8.26 11.12
CA ILE A 312 3.24 -8.35 10.89
C ILE A 312 3.91 -7.01 11.23
N ASN A 313 3.37 -5.90 10.73
CA ASN A 313 3.90 -4.57 11.01
C ASN A 313 3.85 -4.17 12.49
N ALA A 314 2.99 -4.79 13.31
CA ALA A 314 2.93 -4.49 14.73
C ALA A 314 4.21 -4.91 15.45
N GLY A 315 4.87 -5.99 15.03
CA GLY A 315 6.19 -6.39 15.53
C GLY A 315 7.21 -5.26 15.41
N GLY A 316 7.41 -4.71 14.22
CA GLY A 316 8.35 -3.62 13.97
C GLY A 316 7.92 -2.25 14.53
N ARG A 317 6.68 -2.09 15.04
CA ARG A 317 6.22 -0.82 15.63
C ARG A 317 6.35 -0.76 17.14
N ILE A 318 6.00 -1.84 17.85
CA ILE A 318 5.89 -1.87 19.33
C ILE A 318 6.44 -3.16 19.95
N GLY A 319 7.10 -4.03 19.17
CA GLY A 319 7.61 -5.32 19.64
C GLY A 319 8.90 -5.75 18.95
N ASP A 320 9.09 -7.05 18.77
CA ASP A 320 10.22 -7.65 18.07
C ASP A 320 10.01 -7.59 16.54
N ALA A 321 10.83 -6.82 15.87
CA ALA A 321 10.77 -6.59 14.42
C ALA A 321 10.99 -7.88 13.60
N ALA A 322 11.72 -8.86 14.12
CA ALA A 322 12.01 -10.11 13.44
C ALA A 322 10.84 -11.12 13.46
N LEU A 323 9.77 -10.89 14.22
CA LEU A 323 8.63 -11.82 14.31
C LEU A 323 7.98 -12.08 12.95
N GLY A 324 7.88 -11.05 12.09
CA GLY A 324 7.29 -11.18 10.76
C GLY A 324 8.09 -12.13 9.87
N SER A 325 9.40 -11.92 9.75
CA SER A 325 10.28 -12.77 8.94
C SER A 325 10.36 -14.20 9.50
N ARG A 326 10.45 -14.35 10.84
CA ARG A 326 10.41 -15.68 11.48
C ARG A 326 9.12 -16.43 11.18
N LEU A 327 7.97 -15.76 11.27
CA LEU A 327 6.69 -16.38 10.96
C LEU A 327 6.63 -16.90 9.53
N LEU A 328 7.09 -16.11 8.56
CA LEU A 328 7.04 -16.46 7.14
C LEU A 328 8.07 -17.53 6.74
N THR A 329 9.10 -17.80 7.57
CA THR A 329 10.14 -18.82 7.32
C THR A 329 9.87 -20.15 8.00
N ILE A 330 8.97 -20.19 8.99
CA ILE A 330 8.73 -21.41 9.77
C ILE A 330 7.81 -22.38 9.05
N ASP A 331 8.08 -23.69 9.17
CA ASP A 331 7.25 -24.76 8.61
C ASP A 331 6.48 -25.54 9.68
N ASP A 332 6.90 -25.43 10.96
CA ASP A 332 6.20 -26.03 12.09
C ASP A 332 4.94 -25.23 12.45
N SER A 333 3.77 -25.84 12.28
CA SER A 333 2.48 -25.19 12.51
C SER A 333 2.28 -24.78 13.97
N SER A 334 2.83 -25.53 14.94
CA SER A 334 2.67 -25.22 16.36
C SER A 334 3.46 -23.97 16.74
N GLN A 335 4.69 -23.85 16.23
CA GLN A 335 5.50 -22.65 16.44
C GLN A 335 4.91 -21.45 15.67
N ALA A 336 4.39 -21.67 14.46
CA ALA A 336 3.69 -20.64 13.71
C ALA A 336 2.48 -20.07 14.46
N GLU A 337 1.70 -20.91 15.13
CA GLU A 337 0.57 -20.48 15.95
C GLU A 337 1.01 -19.60 17.14
N VAL A 338 2.12 -19.93 17.80
CA VAL A 338 2.66 -19.12 18.92
C VAL A 338 3.09 -17.72 18.43
N ILE A 339 3.80 -17.66 17.30
CA ILE A 339 4.22 -16.36 16.73
C ILE A 339 3.01 -15.56 16.26
N ALA A 340 2.05 -16.20 15.58
CA ALA A 340 0.82 -15.55 15.12
C ALA A 340 -0.02 -14.98 16.28
N GLU A 341 -0.11 -15.70 17.43
CA GLU A 341 -0.74 -15.19 18.64
C GLU A 341 -0.05 -13.92 19.11
N ARG A 342 1.29 -13.94 19.21
CA ARG A 342 2.05 -12.78 19.68
C ARG A 342 1.89 -11.57 18.76
N LEU A 343 1.89 -11.76 17.46
CA LEU A 343 1.65 -10.68 16.47
C LEU A 343 0.22 -10.13 16.57
N ASP A 344 -0.79 -10.98 16.82
CA ASP A 344 -2.17 -10.53 17.04
C ASP A 344 -2.31 -9.73 18.34
N GLU A 345 -1.66 -10.14 19.43
CA GLU A 345 -1.59 -9.37 20.67
C GLU A 345 -0.96 -8.00 20.46
N LEU A 346 0.22 -7.94 19.84
CA LEU A 346 0.90 -6.69 19.52
C LEU A 346 0.02 -5.78 18.63
N ASN A 347 -0.70 -6.36 17.67
CA ASN A 347 -1.60 -5.57 16.83
C ASN A 347 -2.78 -5.01 17.63
N ARG A 348 -3.34 -5.75 18.60
CA ARG A 348 -4.39 -5.24 19.51
C ARG A 348 -3.86 -4.14 20.43
N GLU A 349 -2.67 -4.33 21.01
CA GLU A 349 -1.99 -3.31 21.82
C GLU A 349 -1.76 -2.03 21.00
N ARG A 350 -1.21 -2.16 19.78
CA ARG A 350 -1.02 -1.05 18.85
C ARG A 350 -2.33 -0.32 18.55
N GLN A 351 -3.43 -1.06 18.29
CA GLN A 351 -4.75 -0.46 18.01
C GLN A 351 -5.29 0.32 19.22
N ALA A 352 -5.11 -0.20 20.42
CA ALA A 352 -5.51 0.48 21.66
C ALA A 352 -4.72 1.79 21.85
N MET A 353 -3.39 1.73 21.66
CA MET A 353 -2.54 2.93 21.71
C MET A 353 -2.92 3.94 20.62
N GLU A 354 -3.12 3.48 19.37
CA GLU A 354 -3.56 4.33 18.23
C GLU A 354 -4.87 5.05 18.58
N ALA A 355 -5.84 4.37 19.17
CA ALA A 355 -7.14 4.96 19.50
C ALA A 355 -7.02 6.09 20.53
N VAL A 356 -6.23 5.91 21.58
CA VAL A 356 -5.99 6.95 22.60
C VAL A 356 -5.27 8.14 21.98
N MET A 357 -4.14 7.89 21.31
CA MET A 357 -3.33 8.94 20.70
C MET A 357 -4.11 9.69 19.62
N LEU A 358 -4.96 9.00 18.83
CA LEU A 358 -5.80 9.62 17.81
C LEU A 358 -6.83 10.58 18.42
N ALA A 359 -7.50 10.17 19.50
CA ALA A 359 -8.46 11.05 20.19
C ALA A 359 -7.80 12.33 20.70
N GLU A 360 -6.59 12.23 21.24
CA GLU A 360 -5.80 13.39 21.66
C GLU A 360 -5.36 14.27 20.49
N ALA A 361 -4.88 13.65 19.40
CA ALA A 361 -4.44 14.37 18.19
C ALA A 361 -5.62 15.08 17.50
N GLU A 362 -6.78 14.45 17.45
CA GLU A 362 -8.00 15.07 16.90
C GLU A 362 -8.49 16.23 17.77
N ALA A 363 -8.45 16.10 19.09
CA ALA A 363 -8.81 17.19 19.99
C ALA A 363 -7.88 18.40 19.84
N GLU A 364 -6.56 18.16 19.74
CA GLU A 364 -5.59 19.23 19.45
C GLU A 364 -5.83 19.87 18.08
N ALA A 365 -6.01 19.05 17.04
CA ALA A 365 -6.27 19.56 15.70
C ALA A 365 -7.56 20.39 15.61
N LEU A 366 -8.65 19.95 16.26
CA LEU A 366 -9.90 20.71 16.34
C LEU A 366 -9.73 22.03 17.10
N PHE A 367 -8.93 22.03 18.16
CA PHE A 367 -8.66 23.25 18.93
C PHE A 367 -7.84 24.26 18.12
N GLU A 368 -6.80 23.82 17.42
CA GLU A 368 -5.86 24.67 16.69
C GLU A 368 -6.38 25.12 15.32
N TYR A 369 -7.11 24.23 14.61
CA TYR A 369 -7.49 24.40 13.20
C TYR A 369 -9.01 24.35 12.96
N GLY A 370 -9.84 24.17 14.00
CA GLY A 370 -11.28 23.99 13.83
C GLY A 370 -11.61 22.75 13.00
N ASP A 371 -12.47 22.93 11.99
CA ASP A 371 -12.80 21.87 11.02
C ASP A 371 -11.69 21.62 9.96
N GLY A 372 -10.58 22.37 10.03
CA GLY A 372 -9.46 22.34 9.09
C GLY A 372 -9.68 23.17 7.83
N SER A 373 -10.81 23.89 7.72
CA SER A 373 -11.07 24.77 6.58
C SER A 373 -10.02 25.87 6.50
N GLY A 374 -9.33 25.97 5.36
CA GLY A 374 -8.29 26.96 5.13
C GLY A 374 -6.90 26.61 5.65
N ALA A 375 -6.73 25.59 6.49
CA ALA A 375 -5.41 25.17 6.94
C ALA A 375 -4.59 24.56 5.79
N GLY A 376 -3.31 24.93 5.69
CA GLY A 376 -2.36 24.33 4.74
C GLY A 376 -1.89 22.95 5.19
N VAL A 377 -1.57 22.82 6.48
CA VAL A 377 -1.06 21.57 7.07
C VAL A 377 -1.57 21.42 8.50
N ILE A 378 -2.05 20.24 8.85
CA ILE A 378 -2.39 19.89 10.25
C ILE A 378 -1.13 19.38 10.94
N VAL A 379 -0.72 20.00 12.04
CA VAL A 379 0.46 19.58 12.82
C VAL A 379 0.07 19.38 14.28
N THR A 380 0.08 18.15 14.74
CA THR A 380 -0.19 17.78 16.13
C THR A 380 1.07 17.22 16.81
N ALA A 381 1.25 17.49 18.09
CA ALA A 381 2.47 17.11 18.79
C ALA A 381 2.26 16.92 20.29
N ARG A 382 2.70 15.77 20.84
CA ARG A 382 2.62 15.52 22.29
C ARG A 382 3.82 14.76 22.82
N GLU A 383 4.05 14.94 24.13
CA GLU A 383 4.88 14.05 24.92
C GLU A 383 4.20 12.70 25.08
N ASN A 384 4.99 11.66 25.30
CA ASN A 384 4.51 10.30 25.58
C ASN A 384 3.76 9.62 24.41
N TRP A 385 3.68 10.21 23.21
CA TRP A 385 3.24 9.46 22.07
C TRP A 385 4.32 8.47 21.62
N HIS A 386 3.88 7.30 21.17
CA HIS A 386 4.81 6.28 20.68
C HIS A 386 5.29 6.61 19.26
N PRO A 387 6.61 6.76 19.01
CA PRO A 387 7.13 7.16 17.70
C PRO A 387 6.81 6.15 16.58
N GLY A 388 6.61 4.87 16.89
CA GLY A 388 6.18 3.85 15.92
C GLY A 388 4.73 4.02 15.42
N ILE A 389 3.92 4.88 16.06
CA ILE A 389 2.47 5.05 15.76
C ILE A 389 2.19 6.40 15.09
N VAL A 390 3.04 7.42 15.23
CA VAL A 390 2.77 8.77 14.69
C VAL A 390 2.45 8.79 13.19
N GLY A 391 3.04 7.88 12.40
CA GLY A 391 2.72 7.78 10.97
C GLY A 391 1.28 7.30 10.69
N LEU A 392 0.69 6.52 11.58
CA LEU A 392 -0.72 6.12 11.52
C LEU A 392 -1.62 7.29 11.90
N LEU A 393 -1.26 8.05 12.94
CA LEU A 393 -2.00 9.26 13.33
C LEU A 393 -2.04 10.29 12.22
N ALA A 394 -0.89 10.57 11.60
CA ALA A 394 -0.81 11.49 10.46
C ALA A 394 -1.75 11.05 9.31
N SER A 395 -1.84 9.74 9.04
CA SER A 395 -2.76 9.22 8.02
C SER A 395 -4.22 9.45 8.41
N ARG A 396 -4.61 9.20 9.67
CA ARG A 396 -5.98 9.44 10.16
C ARG A 396 -6.36 10.92 10.12
N LEU A 397 -5.47 11.79 10.59
CA LEU A 397 -5.68 13.24 10.54
C LEU A 397 -5.84 13.72 9.09
N LYS A 398 -4.95 13.28 8.18
CA LYS A 398 -5.05 13.58 6.75
C LYS A 398 -6.42 13.16 6.18
N ASP A 399 -6.90 11.97 6.49
CA ASP A 399 -8.17 11.46 5.99
C ASP A 399 -9.36 12.24 6.57
N ARG A 400 -9.30 12.61 7.87
CA ARG A 400 -10.36 13.37 8.54
C ARG A 400 -10.46 14.82 8.04
N PHE A 401 -9.32 15.53 8.00
CA PHE A 401 -9.28 16.96 7.65
C PHE A 401 -9.09 17.22 6.15
N ARG A 402 -8.80 16.17 5.34
CA ARG A 402 -8.46 16.26 3.91
C ARG A 402 -7.31 17.23 3.62
N ARG A 403 -6.35 17.29 4.54
CA ARG A 403 -5.18 18.15 4.51
C ARG A 403 -3.92 17.33 4.73
N PRO A 404 -2.75 17.73 4.21
CA PRO A 404 -1.50 17.17 4.67
C PRO A 404 -1.42 17.24 6.19
N ALA A 405 -0.92 16.18 6.83
CA ALA A 405 -0.91 16.13 8.29
C ALA A 405 0.40 15.54 8.82
N PHE A 406 0.90 16.11 9.93
CA PHE A 406 2.00 15.58 10.72
C PHE A 406 1.54 15.25 12.13
N ALA A 407 2.08 14.16 12.68
CA ALA A 407 2.01 13.86 14.09
C ALA A 407 3.43 13.68 14.63
N ILE A 408 3.74 14.30 15.77
CA ILE A 408 5.09 14.41 16.34
C ILE A 408 5.06 13.89 17.78
N ALA A 409 5.92 12.92 18.09
CA ALA A 409 6.15 12.42 19.44
C ALA A 409 7.39 13.07 20.03
N PHE A 410 7.27 13.81 21.13
CA PHE A 410 8.39 14.38 21.87
C PHE A 410 8.90 13.42 22.94
N ASP A 411 10.20 13.24 22.98
CA ASP A 411 10.88 12.58 24.09
C ASP A 411 11.10 13.53 25.27
N PRO A 412 11.53 13.03 26.44
CA PRO A 412 11.81 13.87 27.61
C PRO A 412 12.92 14.90 27.42
N SER A 413 13.80 14.72 26.42
CA SER A 413 14.86 15.68 26.08
C SER A 413 14.35 16.86 25.26
N GLY A 414 13.09 16.81 24.80
CA GLY A 414 12.50 17.82 23.95
C GLY A 414 12.77 17.62 22.45
N LYS A 415 13.28 16.46 22.05
CA LYS A 415 13.47 16.07 20.66
C LYS A 415 12.22 15.37 20.14
N GLY A 416 11.64 15.89 19.07
CA GLY A 416 10.41 15.37 18.47
C GLY A 416 10.72 14.51 17.25
N THR A 417 10.19 13.29 17.22
CA THR A 417 10.16 12.42 16.04
C THR A 417 8.79 12.50 15.39
N GLY A 418 8.71 12.97 14.15
CA GLY A 418 7.47 13.20 13.43
C GLY A 418 7.36 12.42 12.14
N SER A 419 6.13 12.11 11.78
CA SER A 419 5.78 11.51 10.50
C SER A 419 4.63 12.29 9.85
N GLY A 420 4.75 12.54 8.55
CA GLY A 420 3.75 13.25 7.77
C GLY A 420 3.12 12.38 6.69
N ARG A 421 1.87 12.70 6.33
CA ARG A 421 1.14 12.12 5.22
C ARG A 421 0.48 13.22 4.40
N SER A 422 0.62 13.14 3.07
CA SER A 422 0.16 14.16 2.13
C SER A 422 -1.13 13.79 1.44
N ILE A 423 -1.73 14.79 0.78
CA ILE A 423 -2.79 14.64 -0.21
C ILE A 423 -2.21 14.63 -1.62
N ASN A 424 -2.96 14.08 -2.58
CA ASN A 424 -2.53 14.06 -3.97
C ASN A 424 -2.31 15.48 -4.52
N GLY A 425 -1.20 15.67 -5.22
CA GLY A 425 -0.83 16.96 -5.82
C GLY A 425 0.04 17.86 -4.95
N PHE A 426 0.26 17.53 -3.66
CA PHE A 426 1.14 18.30 -2.78
C PHE A 426 2.39 17.49 -2.39
N ASP A 427 3.58 18.01 -2.71
CA ASP A 427 4.87 17.37 -2.40
C ASP A 427 5.34 17.71 -0.97
N MET A 428 5.03 16.81 -0.04
CA MET A 428 5.42 16.95 1.36
C MET A 428 6.94 16.80 1.58
N GLY A 429 7.59 15.93 0.81
CA GLY A 429 9.03 15.71 0.92
C GLY A 429 9.82 16.98 0.57
N ARG A 430 9.39 17.70 -0.46
CA ARG A 430 9.99 19.00 -0.83
C ARG A 430 9.85 20.02 0.30
N MET A 431 8.68 20.12 0.90
CA MET A 431 8.42 21.05 2.02
C MET A 431 9.31 20.71 3.23
N VAL A 432 9.46 19.42 3.57
CA VAL A 432 10.30 18.98 4.69
C VAL A 432 11.78 19.29 4.42
N ARG A 433 12.27 19.04 3.20
CA ARG A 433 13.67 19.40 2.84
C ARG A 433 13.91 20.90 2.97
N ALA A 434 12.99 21.74 2.50
CA ALA A 434 13.08 23.19 2.66
C ALA A 434 13.11 23.61 4.14
N ALA A 435 12.37 22.94 5.02
CA ALA A 435 12.42 23.21 6.47
C ALA A 435 13.77 22.80 7.11
N VAL A 436 14.42 21.74 6.60
CA VAL A 436 15.80 21.38 7.01
C VAL A 436 16.79 22.45 6.58
N GLU A 437 16.72 22.90 5.33
CA GLU A 437 17.57 23.99 4.79
C GLU A 437 17.39 25.30 5.56
N ALA A 438 16.16 25.58 6.02
CA ALA A 438 15.87 26.76 6.87
C ALA A 438 16.33 26.61 8.34
N GLY A 439 16.92 25.47 8.71
CA GLY A 439 17.39 25.20 10.09
C GLY A 439 16.27 25.01 11.12
N LEU A 440 15.04 24.74 10.68
CA LEU A 440 13.90 24.49 11.55
C LEU A 440 13.82 23.02 12.00
N LEU A 441 14.42 22.11 11.25
CA LEU A 441 14.49 20.68 11.54
C LEU A 441 15.94 20.24 11.77
N VAL A 442 16.14 19.31 12.68
CA VAL A 442 17.44 18.66 12.91
C VAL A 442 17.78 17.77 11.72
N LYS A 443 16.79 17.00 11.24
CA LYS A 443 16.83 16.19 10.02
C LYS A 443 15.42 15.96 9.52
N GLY A 444 15.30 15.68 8.24
CA GLY A 444 14.03 15.34 7.63
C GLY A 444 14.19 14.99 6.17
N GLY A 445 13.20 14.27 5.64
CA GLY A 445 13.15 13.85 4.25
C GLY A 445 11.93 13.02 3.97
N GLY A 446 11.80 12.59 2.72
CA GLY A 446 10.68 11.77 2.27
C GLY A 446 10.33 12.06 0.82
N HIS A 447 9.17 11.55 0.44
CA HIS A 447 8.61 11.65 -0.91
C HIS A 447 7.35 12.52 -0.91
N ALA A 448 6.73 12.70 -2.07
CA ALA A 448 5.54 13.54 -2.22
C ALA A 448 4.42 13.17 -1.23
N MET A 449 4.17 11.88 -0.97
CA MET A 449 3.03 11.41 -0.17
C MET A 449 3.33 11.16 1.31
N ALA A 450 4.61 11.05 1.70
CA ALA A 450 5.00 10.76 3.07
C ALA A 450 6.38 11.34 3.39
N ALA A 451 6.56 11.85 4.60
CA ALA A 451 7.84 12.37 5.07
C ALA A 451 8.06 12.07 6.55
N GLY A 452 9.32 11.94 6.94
CA GLY A 452 9.76 11.88 8.32
C GLY A 452 10.52 13.15 8.71
N LEU A 453 10.47 13.52 9.98
CA LEU A 453 11.21 14.68 10.49
C LEU A 453 11.67 14.48 11.94
N THR A 454 12.70 15.24 12.29
CA THR A 454 13.15 15.43 13.68
C THR A 454 13.21 16.91 13.98
N VAL A 455 12.55 17.35 15.03
CA VAL A 455 12.41 18.77 15.41
C VAL A 455 12.71 18.97 16.89
N GLU A 456 13.37 20.05 17.23
CA GLU A 456 13.49 20.51 18.61
C GLU A 456 12.18 21.19 19.05
N ARG A 457 11.73 20.95 20.29
CA ARG A 457 10.48 21.52 20.84
C ARG A 457 10.42 23.05 20.67
N ALA A 458 11.51 23.72 20.90
CA ALA A 458 11.61 25.19 20.76
C ALA A 458 11.28 25.68 19.35
N ASN A 459 11.43 24.86 18.34
CA ASN A 459 11.17 25.18 16.94
C ASN A 459 9.77 24.82 16.46
N LEU A 460 8.94 24.09 17.26
CA LEU A 460 7.63 23.61 16.82
C LEU A 460 6.71 24.73 16.29
N GLY A 461 6.63 25.85 17.02
CA GLY A 461 5.80 26.98 16.60
C GLY A 461 6.27 27.59 15.26
N LYS A 462 7.58 27.78 15.09
CA LYS A 462 8.16 28.27 13.82
C LYS A 462 7.94 27.29 12.68
N LEU A 463 8.02 25.98 12.95
CA LEU A 463 7.78 24.93 11.97
C LEU A 463 6.32 24.94 11.50
N ARG A 464 5.35 25.09 12.42
CA ARG A 464 3.92 25.22 12.09
C ARG A 464 3.68 26.41 11.16
N THR A 465 4.22 27.59 11.48
CA THR A 465 4.11 28.78 10.64
C THR A 465 4.73 28.54 9.25
N PHE A 466 5.94 27.99 9.19
CA PHE A 466 6.62 27.71 7.94
C PHE A 466 5.83 26.73 7.05
N PHE A 467 5.29 25.66 7.62
CA PHE A 467 4.49 24.70 6.87
C PHE A 467 3.19 25.32 6.37
N GLU A 468 2.52 26.16 7.18
CA GLU A 468 1.32 26.87 6.76
C GLU A 468 1.58 27.81 5.58
N GLU A 469 2.62 28.65 5.67
CA GLU A 469 3.01 29.58 4.60
C GLU A 469 3.38 28.84 3.30
N ALA A 470 4.06 27.70 3.40
CA ALA A 470 4.48 26.92 2.26
C ALA A 470 3.34 26.15 1.56
N ALA A 471 2.27 25.83 2.29
CA ALA A 471 1.25 24.89 1.83
C ALA A 471 -0.13 25.50 1.59
N ALA A 472 -0.55 26.51 2.36
CA ALA A 472 -1.95 26.96 2.44
C ALA A 472 -2.56 27.24 1.06
N LYS A 473 -1.89 28.02 0.22
CA LYS A 473 -2.42 28.35 -1.12
C LYS A 473 -2.65 27.10 -1.97
N THR A 474 -1.59 26.30 -2.16
CA THR A 474 -1.66 25.10 -3.02
C THR A 474 -2.66 24.08 -2.50
N VAL A 475 -2.67 23.82 -1.18
CA VAL A 475 -3.55 22.85 -0.57
C VAL A 475 -5.02 23.29 -0.67
N ASN A 476 -5.33 24.58 -0.46
CA ASN A 476 -6.69 25.09 -0.61
C ASN A 476 -7.17 24.95 -2.06
N GLU A 477 -6.38 25.32 -3.05
CA GLU A 477 -6.69 25.13 -4.48
C GLU A 477 -6.94 23.66 -4.82
N LEU A 478 -6.14 22.73 -4.28
CA LEU A 478 -6.31 21.28 -4.49
C LEU A 478 -7.60 20.75 -3.85
N VAL A 479 -7.95 21.21 -2.67
CA VAL A 479 -9.18 20.78 -1.98
C VAL A 479 -10.42 21.34 -2.66
N GLU A 480 -10.41 22.62 -3.03
CA GLU A 480 -11.52 23.28 -3.74
C GLU A 480 -11.76 22.66 -5.13
N SER A 481 -10.70 22.25 -5.83
CA SER A 481 -10.79 21.56 -7.13
C SER A 481 -11.07 20.07 -7.02
N SER A 482 -11.31 19.54 -5.80
CA SER A 482 -11.53 18.11 -5.58
C SER A 482 -12.78 17.62 -6.31
N VAL A 483 -12.62 16.57 -7.11
CA VAL A 483 -13.69 15.95 -7.88
C VAL A 483 -13.84 14.47 -7.57
N LEU A 484 -15.08 13.97 -7.56
CA LEU A 484 -15.34 12.54 -7.53
C LEU A 484 -15.47 11.99 -8.96
N LYS A 485 -14.51 11.13 -9.35
CA LYS A 485 -14.49 10.53 -10.69
C LYS A 485 -15.41 9.30 -10.74
N ILE A 486 -16.46 9.37 -11.56
CA ILE A 486 -17.48 8.33 -11.74
C ILE A 486 -17.13 7.48 -12.96
N ASP A 487 -17.09 6.15 -12.80
CA ASP A 487 -16.79 5.18 -13.86
C ASP A 487 -17.99 4.91 -14.77
N GLY A 488 -19.21 5.02 -14.23
CA GLY A 488 -20.46 4.83 -14.97
C GLY A 488 -21.69 5.00 -14.08
N ALA A 489 -22.87 4.92 -14.69
CA ALA A 489 -24.13 4.88 -13.97
C ALA A 489 -24.74 3.48 -13.99
N ILE A 490 -25.35 3.05 -12.88
CA ILE A 490 -26.09 1.79 -12.76
C ILE A 490 -27.41 2.02 -12.04
N GLY A 491 -28.48 1.37 -12.49
CA GLY A 491 -29.73 1.28 -11.71
C GLY A 491 -29.66 0.15 -10.68
N ALA A 492 -30.64 0.12 -9.76
CA ALA A 492 -30.75 -0.95 -8.77
C ALA A 492 -30.86 -2.34 -9.42
N SER A 493 -31.60 -2.47 -10.54
CA SER A 493 -31.72 -3.72 -11.31
C SER A 493 -30.41 -4.15 -12.00
N GLY A 494 -29.54 -3.20 -12.34
CA GLY A 494 -28.23 -3.46 -12.93
C GLY A 494 -27.15 -3.86 -11.92
N ALA A 495 -27.36 -3.63 -10.64
CA ALA A 495 -26.45 -4.02 -9.57
C ALA A 495 -26.65 -5.50 -9.22
N THR A 496 -26.09 -6.38 -10.03
CA THR A 496 -26.26 -7.84 -9.94
C THR A 496 -25.00 -8.55 -9.43
N LEU A 497 -25.13 -9.79 -8.93
CA LEU A 497 -23.97 -10.62 -8.59
C LEU A 497 -23.09 -10.89 -9.81
N GLN A 498 -23.69 -11.01 -11.01
CA GLN A 498 -22.92 -11.15 -12.25
C GLN A 498 -22.02 -9.93 -12.49
N LEU A 499 -22.51 -8.71 -12.27
CA LEU A 499 -21.68 -7.51 -12.36
C LEU A 499 -20.56 -7.54 -11.31
N VAL A 500 -20.85 -7.98 -10.07
CA VAL A 500 -19.82 -8.11 -9.03
C VAL A 500 -18.74 -9.09 -9.48
N ASP A 501 -19.10 -10.28 -9.99
CA ASP A 501 -18.14 -11.27 -10.46
C ASP A 501 -17.27 -10.73 -11.62
N GLN A 502 -17.85 -9.97 -12.55
CA GLN A 502 -17.11 -9.31 -13.63
C GLN A 502 -16.17 -8.22 -13.10
N LEU A 503 -16.59 -7.45 -12.11
CA LEU A 503 -15.74 -6.46 -11.46
C LEU A 503 -14.59 -7.14 -10.70
N GLU A 504 -14.84 -8.26 -10.03
CA GLU A 504 -13.80 -9.05 -9.37
C GLU A 504 -12.75 -9.58 -10.35
N GLN A 505 -13.14 -9.97 -11.58
CA GLN A 505 -12.22 -10.34 -12.66
C GLN A 505 -11.34 -9.15 -13.13
N ALA A 506 -11.91 -7.95 -13.19
CA ALA A 506 -11.15 -6.74 -13.47
C ALA A 506 -10.22 -6.33 -12.29
N GLY A 507 -10.45 -6.83 -11.07
CA GLY A 507 -9.55 -6.72 -9.91
C GLY A 507 -8.25 -7.51 -10.10
N PRO A 508 -7.34 -7.54 -9.11
CA PRO A 508 -7.48 -6.92 -7.79
C PRO A 508 -7.37 -5.40 -7.84
N TYR A 509 -8.10 -4.74 -6.95
CA TYR A 509 -8.07 -3.30 -6.80
C TYR A 509 -7.14 -2.89 -5.65
N GLY A 510 -6.47 -1.75 -5.81
CA GLY A 510 -5.51 -1.21 -4.87
C GLY A 510 -4.82 0.04 -5.43
N SER A 511 -3.57 0.26 -5.06
CA SER A 511 -2.76 1.35 -5.58
C SER A 511 -2.65 1.27 -7.12
N GLY A 512 -2.75 2.41 -7.79
CA GLY A 512 -2.71 2.50 -9.27
C GLY A 512 -3.90 1.86 -10.01
N HIS A 513 -4.75 1.09 -9.31
CA HIS A 513 -5.94 0.44 -9.86
C HIS A 513 -7.10 0.53 -8.87
N SER A 514 -7.65 1.75 -8.69
CA SER A 514 -8.69 2.03 -7.72
C SER A 514 -10.00 1.26 -8.02
N GLN A 515 -10.75 0.93 -6.95
CA GLN A 515 -12.10 0.37 -7.12
C GLN A 515 -12.97 1.29 -7.97
N PRO A 516 -13.80 0.73 -8.88
CA PRO A 516 -14.70 1.53 -9.70
C PRO A 516 -15.82 2.14 -8.85
N ILE A 517 -16.12 3.41 -9.13
CA ILE A 517 -17.17 4.17 -8.49
C ILE A 517 -18.31 4.35 -9.48
N PHE A 518 -19.47 3.82 -9.12
CA PHE A 518 -20.67 3.95 -9.91
C PHE A 518 -21.65 4.95 -9.27
N ALA A 519 -22.34 5.69 -10.11
CA ALA A 519 -23.46 6.53 -9.66
C ALA A 519 -24.78 5.77 -9.85
N VAL A 520 -25.64 5.81 -8.83
CA VAL A 520 -27.01 5.31 -8.84
C VAL A 520 -27.93 6.54 -8.99
N PRO A 521 -28.52 6.79 -10.19
CA PRO A 521 -29.20 8.04 -10.47
C PRO A 521 -30.64 8.06 -9.94
N ALA A 522 -31.04 9.14 -9.26
CA ALA A 522 -32.42 9.49 -8.92
C ALA A 522 -33.27 8.34 -8.30
N HIS A 523 -32.68 7.53 -7.43
CA HIS A 523 -33.43 6.50 -6.70
C HIS A 523 -34.06 7.07 -5.44
N ARG A 524 -35.26 6.59 -5.11
CA ARG A 524 -35.95 6.95 -3.87
C ARG A 524 -35.24 6.33 -2.69
N LEU A 525 -34.87 7.11 -1.68
CA LEU A 525 -34.36 6.60 -0.42
C LEU A 525 -35.52 6.04 0.41
N ARG A 526 -35.79 4.75 0.26
CA ARG A 526 -36.91 4.07 0.87
C ARG A 526 -36.75 3.92 2.38
N ASP A 527 -35.57 3.46 2.80
CA ASP A 527 -35.22 3.25 4.20
C ASP A 527 -33.82 3.73 4.50
N VAL A 528 -33.65 4.26 5.70
CA VAL A 528 -32.35 4.70 6.23
C VAL A 528 -32.31 4.46 7.74
N ARG A 529 -31.22 3.88 8.24
CA ARG A 529 -31.04 3.61 9.67
C ARG A 529 -29.58 3.57 10.06
N LEU A 530 -29.34 3.85 11.34
CA LEU A 530 -28.02 3.62 11.96
C LEU A 530 -27.78 2.12 12.18
N VAL A 531 -26.55 1.68 11.95
CA VAL A 531 -26.06 0.35 12.25
C VAL A 531 -24.85 0.49 13.16
N GLY A 532 -24.95 -0.08 14.35
CA GLY A 532 -24.01 0.26 15.43
C GLY A 532 -24.11 1.74 15.77
N THR A 533 -23.00 2.34 16.16
CA THR A 533 -22.91 3.77 16.53
C THR A 533 -22.41 4.66 15.39
N ALA A 534 -21.82 4.08 14.33
CA ALA A 534 -21.06 4.85 13.36
C ALA A 534 -21.47 4.68 11.89
N HIS A 535 -22.31 3.70 11.54
CA HIS A 535 -22.61 3.41 10.13
C HIS A 535 -24.04 3.77 9.77
N VAL A 536 -24.26 4.19 8.51
CA VAL A 536 -25.60 4.47 7.99
C VAL A 536 -25.92 3.44 6.91
N LYS A 537 -26.95 2.61 7.15
CA LYS A 537 -27.48 1.66 6.16
C LYS A 537 -28.66 2.30 5.44
N ILE A 538 -28.71 2.12 4.12
CA ILE A 538 -29.76 2.63 3.25
C ILE A 538 -30.34 1.53 2.39
N THR A 539 -31.61 1.72 1.94
CA THR A 539 -32.23 0.94 0.87
C THR A 539 -32.76 1.91 -0.18
N LEU A 540 -32.20 1.82 -1.37
CA LEU A 540 -32.62 2.58 -2.56
C LEU A 540 -33.68 1.82 -3.32
N GLU A 541 -34.67 2.49 -3.88
CA GLU A 541 -35.73 1.91 -4.70
C GLU A 541 -35.84 2.66 -6.02
N ALA A 542 -35.72 1.93 -7.13
CA ALA A 542 -35.89 2.47 -8.47
C ALA A 542 -37.37 2.58 -8.85
N MET A 543 -37.66 3.25 -9.97
CA MET A 543 -39.05 3.42 -10.47
C MET A 543 -39.70 2.10 -10.88
N ASP A 544 -38.91 1.09 -11.27
CA ASP A 544 -39.36 -0.27 -11.59
C ASP A 544 -39.60 -1.16 -10.36
N GLY A 545 -39.41 -0.61 -9.16
CA GLY A 545 -39.56 -1.31 -7.88
C GLY A 545 -38.33 -2.12 -7.46
N SER A 546 -37.28 -2.19 -8.29
CA SER A 546 -36.03 -2.86 -7.91
C SER A 546 -35.33 -2.13 -6.77
N ARG A 547 -34.63 -2.88 -5.92
CA ARG A 547 -34.01 -2.34 -4.70
C ARG A 547 -32.52 -2.65 -4.65
N LEU A 548 -31.78 -1.71 -4.07
CA LEU A 548 -30.34 -1.84 -3.80
C LEU A 548 -30.04 -1.40 -2.36
N ASP A 549 -29.52 -2.32 -1.57
CA ASP A 549 -29.03 -2.01 -0.23
C ASP A 549 -27.64 -1.36 -0.30
N GLY A 550 -27.44 -0.34 0.55
CA GLY A 550 -26.16 0.35 0.66
C GLY A 550 -25.75 0.59 2.11
N ILE A 551 -24.47 0.81 2.31
CA ILE A 551 -23.90 1.16 3.60
C ILE A 551 -22.85 2.27 3.46
N ALA A 552 -23.00 3.33 4.23
CA ALA A 552 -22.00 4.38 4.44
C ALA A 552 -21.26 4.10 5.75
N PHE A 553 -20.01 3.66 5.65
CA PHE A 553 -19.21 3.29 6.82
C PHE A 553 -18.70 4.54 7.54
N ARG A 554 -18.83 4.56 8.89
CA ARG A 554 -18.38 5.64 9.78
C ARG A 554 -18.90 7.03 9.37
N ALA A 555 -20.10 7.06 8.80
CA ALA A 555 -20.69 8.29 8.25
C ALA A 555 -21.72 8.93 9.18
N ALA A 556 -22.08 8.33 10.31
CA ALA A 556 -23.18 8.79 11.15
C ALA A 556 -23.10 10.28 11.52
N GLU A 557 -21.91 10.75 11.89
CA GLU A 557 -21.67 12.15 12.27
C GLU A 557 -21.14 13.00 11.09
N ALA A 558 -20.76 12.38 9.97
CA ALA A 558 -20.25 13.09 8.80
C ALA A 558 -21.41 13.73 7.97
N PRO A 559 -21.12 14.76 7.16
CA PRO A 559 -22.11 15.42 6.30
C PRO A 559 -22.91 14.44 5.43
N LEU A 560 -22.26 13.42 4.87
CA LEU A 560 -22.91 12.35 4.10
C LEU A 560 -23.97 11.61 4.93
N GLY A 561 -23.64 11.18 6.12
CA GLY A 561 -24.58 10.45 6.98
C GLY A 561 -25.75 11.33 7.43
N GLN A 562 -25.48 12.56 7.79
CA GLN A 562 -26.52 13.53 8.17
C GLN A 562 -27.47 13.82 7.00
N MET A 563 -26.95 13.99 5.78
CA MET A 563 -27.78 14.11 4.58
C MET A 563 -28.66 12.87 4.38
N LEU A 564 -28.09 11.67 4.45
CA LEU A 564 -28.83 10.41 4.24
C LEU A 564 -29.93 10.23 5.28
N LEU A 565 -29.64 10.44 6.57
CA LEU A 565 -30.63 10.30 7.66
C LEU A 565 -31.83 11.24 7.49
N ASN A 566 -31.63 12.44 6.91
CA ASN A 566 -32.66 13.43 6.68
C ASN A 566 -33.35 13.34 5.29
N ALA A 567 -32.91 12.41 4.42
CA ALA A 567 -33.40 12.30 3.04
C ALA A 567 -34.41 11.16 2.81
N ARG A 568 -34.94 10.52 3.87
CA ARG A 568 -35.91 9.42 3.72
C ARG A 568 -37.12 9.86 2.89
N GLY A 569 -37.46 9.03 1.90
CA GLY A 569 -38.57 9.29 0.98
C GLY A 569 -38.25 10.23 -0.20
N ARG A 570 -37.10 10.87 -0.21
CA ARG A 570 -36.62 11.74 -1.30
C ARG A 570 -35.88 10.96 -2.38
N ASN A 571 -35.84 11.51 -3.59
CA ASN A 571 -35.00 11.05 -4.65
C ASN A 571 -33.58 11.61 -4.48
N ILE A 572 -32.59 10.73 -4.54
CA ILE A 572 -31.19 11.08 -4.39
C ILE A 572 -30.33 10.38 -5.46
N HIS A 573 -29.23 11.01 -5.81
CA HIS A 573 -28.12 10.38 -6.50
C HIS A 573 -27.17 9.82 -5.43
N VAL A 574 -26.70 8.60 -5.61
CA VAL A 574 -25.72 7.98 -4.70
C VAL A 574 -24.52 7.51 -5.49
N ALA A 575 -23.31 7.83 -5.05
CA ALA A 575 -22.07 7.32 -5.62
C ALA A 575 -21.43 6.33 -4.68
N GLY A 576 -20.93 5.21 -5.23
CA GLY A 576 -20.30 4.19 -4.41
C GLY A 576 -19.69 3.04 -5.21
N THR A 577 -19.09 2.10 -4.49
CA THR A 577 -18.52 0.87 -5.06
C THR A 577 -19.49 -0.30 -4.84
N VAL A 578 -19.64 -1.14 -5.86
CA VAL A 578 -20.52 -2.32 -5.80
C VAL A 578 -19.68 -3.53 -5.41
N GLY A 579 -20.18 -4.32 -4.47
CA GLY A 579 -19.54 -5.54 -4.02
C GLY A 579 -20.55 -6.57 -3.53
N ALA A 580 -20.08 -7.76 -3.18
CA ALA A 580 -20.89 -8.77 -2.52
C ALA A 580 -20.66 -8.72 -1.01
N ASP A 581 -21.74 -8.79 -0.24
CA ASP A 581 -21.74 -9.03 1.20
C ASP A 581 -22.24 -10.45 1.48
N LEU A 582 -21.66 -11.09 2.50
CA LEU A 582 -22.08 -12.42 2.98
C LEU A 582 -23.02 -12.24 4.16
N TRP A 583 -24.30 -12.42 3.91
CA TRP A 583 -25.30 -12.40 4.96
C TRP A 583 -25.96 -13.77 5.12
N GLN A 584 -25.84 -14.38 6.30
CA GLN A 584 -26.39 -15.72 6.59
C GLN A 584 -25.97 -16.79 5.56
N GLY A 585 -24.72 -16.75 5.10
CA GLY A 585 -24.18 -17.69 4.12
C GLY A 585 -24.59 -17.42 2.66
N GLN A 586 -25.39 -16.37 2.40
CA GLN A 586 -25.79 -15.98 1.03
C GLN A 586 -25.02 -14.73 0.58
N ARG A 587 -24.48 -14.77 -0.63
CA ARG A 587 -23.93 -13.58 -1.29
C ARG A 587 -25.06 -12.64 -1.70
N ARG A 588 -24.99 -11.38 -1.31
CA ARG A 588 -25.92 -10.31 -1.71
C ARG A 588 -25.15 -9.11 -2.22
N VAL A 589 -25.70 -8.46 -3.24
CA VAL A 589 -25.09 -7.20 -3.72
C VAL A 589 -25.30 -6.11 -2.69
N GLN A 590 -24.25 -5.37 -2.41
CA GLN A 590 -24.27 -4.21 -1.53
C GLN A 590 -23.48 -3.04 -2.16
N LEU A 591 -24.05 -1.85 -2.06
CA LEU A 591 -23.38 -0.61 -2.43
C LEU A 591 -22.64 -0.06 -1.19
N ARG A 592 -21.32 0.07 -1.28
CA ARG A 592 -20.57 0.86 -0.31
C ARG A 592 -20.70 2.33 -0.73
N VAL A 593 -21.49 3.08 0.00
CA VAL A 593 -21.77 4.49 -0.27
C VAL A 593 -20.56 5.34 0.07
N LEU A 594 -20.11 6.15 -0.89
CA LEU A 594 -19.00 7.08 -0.75
C LEU A 594 -19.46 8.53 -0.74
N ASP A 595 -20.56 8.82 -1.47
CA ASP A 595 -21.09 10.17 -1.60
C ASP A 595 -22.58 10.15 -2.02
N ALA A 596 -23.29 11.26 -1.84
CA ALA A 596 -24.68 11.42 -2.26
C ALA A 596 -24.99 12.87 -2.61
N ALA A 597 -26.03 13.08 -3.42
CA ALA A 597 -26.58 14.39 -3.73
C ALA A 597 -28.10 14.28 -3.90
N PHE A 598 -28.84 15.37 -3.66
CA PHE A 598 -30.28 15.41 -4.00
C PHE A 598 -30.44 15.36 -5.51
N ALA A 599 -31.38 14.54 -5.97
CA ALA A 599 -31.80 14.57 -7.37
C ALA A 599 -32.77 15.73 -7.59
N PRO A 600 -32.74 16.41 -8.76
CA PRO A 600 -33.64 17.47 -9.11
C PRO A 600 -35.12 17.04 -9.15
#